data_05b104444eec2264c80342d0859cc588
#
_entry.id   05b104444eec2264c80342d0859cc588
#
_cell.length_a   1.000
_cell.length_b   1.000
_cell.length_c   1.000
_cell.angle_alpha   90.00
_cell.angle_beta   90.00
_cell.angle_gamma   90.00
#
_symmetry.space_group_name_H-M   'P 1'
#
loop_
_entity.id
_entity.type
_entity.pdbx_description
1 polymer ?
#
loop_
_entity_poly.entity_id
_entity_poly.type
_entity_poly.pdbx_seq_one_letter_code
_entity_poly.pdbx_strand_id
1 'polypeptide(L)'
;TGLSIALVMTLFIIFYVKFAPIYPEYNRNRMLTVTKMKSYPKDNDKSWNCSAVSYDEVKMLQDLPHLEAIGATASNYRENYVEVPDNNEPISVTPLYTDAGFWKVFTFRFLHGKPFTQADIDAKHREVVLPVSVARKLFATDDVVGRRFNMDAQEYRVCGVVEDVSAATPSSVGDMWLPITLNSWVTSDTTGKLVGSVGIYMTAPDAEDKEALKEEVR
;
A
#
# COMPACT_ATOMS: atom_id res chain seq x y z
N THR A 1 17.53 2.75 -39.14
CA THR A 1 16.13 2.19 -39.02
C THR A 1 15.97 1.32 -37.77
N GLY A 2 16.91 0.40 -37.45
CA GLY A 2 16.79 -0.47 -36.25
C GLY A 2 16.76 0.31 -34.92
N LEU A 3 17.60 1.34 -34.75
CA LEU A 3 17.66 2.17 -33.55
C LEU A 3 16.34 2.94 -33.31
N SER A 4 15.72 3.44 -34.39
CA SER A 4 14.45 4.17 -34.31
C SER A 4 13.30 3.27 -33.86
N ILE A 5 13.25 2.04 -34.37
CA ILE A 5 12.25 1.05 -33.98
C ILE A 5 12.44 0.65 -32.50
N ALA A 6 13.70 0.40 -32.08
CA ALA A 6 14.00 0.08 -30.68
C ALA A 6 13.56 1.21 -29.74
N LEU A 7 13.82 2.47 -30.09
CA LEU A 7 13.42 3.64 -29.31
C LEU A 7 11.88 3.72 -29.16
N VAL A 8 11.16 3.58 -30.28
CA VAL A 8 9.68 3.60 -30.28
C VAL A 8 9.12 2.47 -29.43
N MET A 9 9.64 1.26 -29.56
CA MET A 9 9.21 0.10 -28.76
C MET A 9 9.50 0.33 -27.27
N THR A 10 10.65 0.88 -26.93
CA THR A 10 11.00 1.20 -25.52
C THR A 10 10.04 2.24 -24.94
N LEU A 11 9.75 3.32 -25.67
CA LEU A 11 8.78 4.33 -25.25
C LEU A 11 7.37 3.74 -25.09
N PHE A 12 6.96 2.86 -26.02
CA PHE A 12 5.67 2.18 -25.93
C PHE A 12 5.58 1.27 -24.71
N ILE A 13 6.63 0.49 -24.41
CA ILE A 13 6.70 -0.36 -23.23
C ILE A 13 6.64 0.49 -21.96
N ILE A 14 7.40 1.58 -21.86
CA ILE A 14 7.37 2.48 -20.70
C ILE A 14 5.97 3.07 -20.51
N PHE A 15 5.35 3.54 -21.59
CA PHE A 15 3.98 4.06 -21.55
C PHE A 15 2.99 2.98 -21.10
N TYR A 16 3.09 1.79 -21.69
CA TYR A 16 2.21 0.65 -21.35
C TYR A 16 2.34 0.28 -19.87
N VAL A 17 3.57 0.09 -19.36
CA VAL A 17 3.81 -0.26 -17.95
C VAL A 17 3.27 0.80 -17.01
N LYS A 18 3.31 2.10 -17.40
CA LYS A 18 2.87 3.21 -16.57
C LYS A 18 1.34 3.38 -16.52
N PHE A 19 0.64 3.08 -17.60
CA PHE A 19 -0.79 3.40 -17.75
C PHE A 19 -1.70 2.19 -17.89
N ALA A 20 -1.16 1.02 -18.29
CA ALA A 20 -1.98 -0.17 -18.42
C ALA A 20 -2.50 -0.68 -17.08
N PRO A 21 -3.70 -1.26 -17.07
CA PRO A 21 -4.21 -1.97 -15.90
C PRO A 21 -3.37 -3.22 -15.66
N ILE A 22 -2.57 -3.22 -14.61
CA ILE A 22 -1.69 -4.34 -14.22
C ILE A 22 -2.12 -4.81 -12.83
N TYR A 23 -2.18 -6.12 -12.62
CA TYR A 23 -2.47 -6.72 -11.32
C TYR A 23 -1.50 -6.24 -10.23
N PRO A 24 -2.00 -5.82 -9.06
CA PRO A 24 -3.40 -5.67 -8.63
C PRO A 24 -3.99 -4.26 -8.91
N GLU A 25 -3.28 -3.39 -9.62
CA GLU A 25 -3.64 -1.99 -9.90
C GLU A 25 -4.49 -1.84 -11.17
N TYR A 26 -5.57 -2.61 -11.29
CA TYR A 26 -6.45 -2.55 -12.46
C TYR A 26 -7.18 -1.22 -12.63
N ASN A 27 -7.36 -0.48 -11.54
CA ASN A 27 -8.14 0.76 -11.48
C ASN A 27 -7.32 2.04 -11.74
N ARG A 28 -6.11 1.94 -12.31
CA ARG A 28 -5.19 3.09 -12.51
C ARG A 28 -5.83 4.28 -13.23
N ASN A 29 -6.72 4.02 -14.19
CA ASN A 29 -7.40 5.06 -14.98
C ASN A 29 -8.36 5.92 -14.14
N ARG A 30 -8.92 5.37 -13.07
CA ARG A 30 -9.87 6.02 -12.14
C ARG A 30 -9.34 6.17 -10.71
N MET A 31 -8.05 5.91 -10.51
CA MET A 31 -7.37 6.03 -9.22
C MET A 31 -6.70 7.39 -9.09
N LEU A 32 -6.82 7.98 -7.90
CA LEU A 32 -6.06 9.14 -7.45
C LEU A 32 -5.11 8.74 -6.33
N THR A 33 -3.96 9.39 -6.29
CA THR A 33 -2.96 9.18 -5.24
C THR A 33 -2.62 10.51 -4.59
N VAL A 34 -2.74 10.59 -3.27
CA VAL A 34 -2.33 11.73 -2.46
C VAL A 34 -1.17 11.31 -1.58
N THR A 35 0.01 11.83 -1.88
CA THR A 35 1.24 11.54 -1.12
C THR A 35 1.80 12.76 -0.43
N LYS A 36 1.30 13.94 -0.78
CA LYS A 36 1.77 15.21 -0.23
C LYS A 36 0.60 16.17 -0.09
N MET A 37 0.65 16.96 0.96
CA MET A 37 -0.27 18.06 1.21
C MET A 37 0.47 19.37 1.34
N LYS A 38 -0.18 20.45 0.87
CA LYS A 38 0.27 21.80 1.12
C LYS A 38 -0.52 22.39 2.28
N SER A 39 0.16 22.89 3.30
CA SER A 39 -0.44 23.64 4.39
C SER A 39 0.00 25.10 4.35
N TYR A 40 -0.95 26.00 4.55
CA TYR A 40 -0.73 27.44 4.59
C TYR A 40 -0.86 27.92 6.04
N PRO A 41 0.11 28.68 6.60
CA PRO A 41 -0.05 29.32 7.90
C PRO A 41 -1.25 30.27 7.88
N LYS A 42 -2.01 30.36 8.98
CA LYS A 42 -3.19 31.20 9.09
C LYS A 42 -2.94 32.68 8.79
N ASP A 43 -1.71 33.16 9.06
CA ASP A 43 -1.34 34.56 8.97
C ASP A 43 -0.50 34.91 7.72
N ASN A 44 -0.22 33.93 6.87
CA ASN A 44 0.63 34.14 5.69
C ASN A 44 0.34 33.12 4.59
N ASP A 45 -0.56 33.47 3.69
CA ASP A 45 -0.93 32.68 2.51
C ASP A 45 0.12 32.64 1.39
N LYS A 46 1.20 33.42 1.51
CA LYS A 46 2.33 33.43 0.56
C LYS A 46 3.40 32.38 0.91
N SER A 47 3.41 31.85 2.11
CA SER A 47 4.29 30.74 2.50
C SER A 47 3.49 29.46 2.62
N TRP A 48 4.06 28.35 2.17
CA TRP A 48 3.45 27.03 2.28
C TRP A 48 4.48 26.00 2.68
N ASN A 49 4.03 25.01 3.44
CA ASN A 49 4.81 23.81 3.72
C ASN A 49 4.25 22.63 2.92
N CYS A 50 5.13 21.78 2.41
CA CYS A 50 4.75 20.54 1.75
C CYS A 50 5.19 19.37 2.63
N SER A 51 4.25 18.56 3.04
CA SER A 51 4.49 17.40 3.89
C SER A 51 3.79 16.16 3.35
N ALA A 52 4.20 14.98 3.80
CA ALA A 52 3.41 13.78 3.62
C ALA A 52 2.10 13.89 4.42
N VAL A 53 1.09 13.14 4.01
CA VAL A 53 -0.23 13.12 4.64
C VAL A 53 -0.23 12.21 5.88
N SER A 54 -1.13 12.48 6.83
CA SER A 54 -1.33 11.64 8.01
C SER A 54 -2.43 10.60 7.77
N TYR A 55 -2.48 9.58 8.62
CA TYR A 55 -3.55 8.57 8.52
C TYR A 55 -4.94 9.12 8.92
N ASP A 56 -4.99 10.17 9.75
CA ASP A 56 -6.27 10.80 10.13
C ASP A 56 -6.99 11.46 8.95
N GLU A 57 -6.27 11.86 7.91
CA GLU A 57 -6.86 12.42 6.69
C GLU A 57 -7.68 11.40 5.91
N VAL A 58 -7.39 10.10 6.02
CA VAL A 58 -8.23 9.05 5.41
C VAL A 58 -9.67 9.17 5.90
N LYS A 59 -9.86 9.44 7.21
CA LYS A 59 -11.20 9.62 7.80
C LYS A 59 -11.89 10.88 7.31
N MET A 60 -11.14 11.94 7.04
CA MET A 60 -11.69 13.20 6.52
C MET A 60 -12.13 13.09 5.06
N LEU A 61 -11.45 12.22 4.29
CA LEU A 61 -11.68 12.04 2.86
C LEU A 61 -12.69 10.93 2.54
N GLN A 62 -13.06 10.08 3.51
CA GLN A 62 -13.91 8.91 3.26
C GLN A 62 -15.35 9.24 2.85
N ASP A 63 -15.84 10.44 3.14
CA ASP A 63 -17.22 10.87 2.87
C ASP A 63 -17.32 11.78 1.63
N LEU A 64 -16.29 11.84 0.79
CA LEU A 64 -16.31 12.61 -0.45
C LEU A 64 -17.33 12.05 -1.46
N PRO A 65 -18.08 12.92 -2.19
CA PRO A 65 -19.17 12.49 -3.06
C PRO A 65 -18.72 11.55 -4.14
N HIS A 66 -17.70 11.71 -4.87
CA HIS A 66 -17.29 10.88 -6.00
C HIS A 66 -16.29 9.77 -5.62
N LEU A 67 -16.29 9.39 -4.36
CA LEU A 67 -15.39 8.35 -3.84
C LEU A 67 -16.05 6.98 -3.83
N GLU A 68 -15.45 5.99 -4.50
CA GLU A 68 -15.85 4.57 -4.43
C GLU A 68 -15.13 3.83 -3.30
N ALA A 69 -13.81 4.01 -3.22
CA ALA A 69 -13.00 3.41 -2.16
C ALA A 69 -11.78 4.28 -1.84
N ILE A 70 -11.35 4.21 -0.58
CA ILE A 70 -10.16 4.87 -0.09
C ILE A 70 -9.34 3.90 0.75
N GLY A 71 -8.03 3.94 0.60
CA GLY A 71 -7.10 3.14 1.37
C GLY A 71 -5.77 3.86 1.55
N ALA A 72 -5.03 3.44 2.55
CA ALA A 72 -3.77 4.04 2.92
C ALA A 72 -2.63 3.02 2.97
N THR A 73 -1.44 3.49 2.64
CA THR A 73 -0.20 2.73 2.84
C THR A 73 0.83 3.56 3.58
N ALA A 74 1.68 2.88 4.32
CA ALA A 74 2.90 3.45 4.87
C ALA A 74 4.04 2.46 4.69
N SER A 75 5.23 2.96 4.38
CA SER A 75 6.42 2.13 4.27
C SER A 75 7.44 2.52 5.34
N ASN A 76 8.14 1.55 5.88
CA ASN A 76 9.36 1.78 6.63
C ASN A 76 10.52 1.71 5.64
N TYR A 77 11.42 2.68 5.70
CA TYR A 77 12.69 2.63 4.97
C TYR A 77 13.71 1.68 5.63
N ARG A 78 13.26 0.85 6.57
CA ARG A 78 14.08 -0.12 7.28
C ARG A 78 13.84 -1.51 6.69
N GLU A 79 14.91 -2.24 6.47
CA GLU A 79 14.85 -3.67 6.24
C GLU A 79 14.43 -4.35 7.54
N ASN A 80 13.50 -5.29 7.43
CA ASN A 80 13.07 -6.15 8.51
C ASN A 80 13.61 -7.56 8.25
N TYR A 81 13.87 -8.32 9.29
CA TYR A 81 14.46 -9.64 9.18
C TYR A 81 13.53 -10.69 9.75
N VAL A 82 13.16 -11.65 8.90
CA VAL A 82 12.33 -12.80 9.28
C VAL A 82 13.23 -13.97 9.64
N GLU A 83 13.03 -14.51 10.84
CA GLU A 83 13.64 -15.74 11.28
C GLU A 83 12.91 -16.92 10.64
N VAL A 84 13.65 -17.75 9.90
CA VAL A 84 13.11 -18.95 9.27
C VAL A 84 13.49 -20.15 10.11
N PRO A 85 12.50 -20.94 10.59
CA PRO A 85 12.81 -22.22 11.23
C PRO A 85 13.68 -23.07 10.29
N ASP A 86 14.69 -23.70 10.81
CA ASP A 86 15.62 -24.56 10.07
C ASP A 86 16.59 -23.84 9.09
N ASN A 87 16.61 -22.52 9.05
CA ASN A 87 17.61 -21.74 8.31
C ASN A 87 18.34 -20.77 9.25
N ASN A 88 19.65 -20.88 9.32
CA ASN A 88 20.48 -20.02 10.17
C ASN A 88 20.62 -18.57 9.65
N GLU A 89 20.17 -18.30 8.43
CA GLU A 89 20.23 -16.97 7.84
C GLU A 89 18.84 -16.34 7.80
N PRO A 90 18.64 -15.18 8.45
CA PRO A 90 17.36 -14.45 8.38
C PRO A 90 17.13 -13.91 6.96
N ILE A 91 15.87 -13.83 6.57
CA ILE A 91 15.46 -13.29 5.28
C ILE A 91 15.12 -11.82 5.45
N SER A 92 15.79 -10.94 4.69
CA SER A 92 15.42 -9.53 4.59
C SER A 92 14.11 -9.38 3.82
N VAL A 93 13.19 -8.58 4.37
CA VAL A 93 11.88 -8.25 3.80
C VAL A 93 11.57 -6.76 3.96
N THR A 94 10.82 -6.21 3.02
CA THR A 94 10.32 -4.84 3.06
C THR A 94 8.79 -4.85 3.20
N PRO A 95 8.25 -4.73 4.42
CA PRO A 95 6.81 -4.71 4.63
C PRO A 95 6.17 -3.43 4.07
N LEU A 96 4.98 -3.59 3.49
CA LEU A 96 4.05 -2.49 3.21
C LEU A 96 2.95 -2.52 4.27
N TYR A 97 2.82 -1.44 5.03
CA TYR A 97 1.77 -1.29 6.03
C TYR A 97 0.52 -0.71 5.38
N THR A 98 -0.64 -1.33 5.59
CA THR A 98 -1.87 -0.96 4.90
C THR A 98 -3.06 -0.94 5.84
N ASP A 99 -4.10 -0.20 5.46
CA ASP A 99 -5.40 -0.26 6.12
C ASP A 99 -6.35 -1.26 5.44
N ALA A 100 -7.57 -1.37 5.95
CA ALA A 100 -8.59 -2.24 5.37
C ALA A 100 -9.12 -1.72 4.01
N GLY A 101 -9.05 -0.42 3.78
CA GLY A 101 -9.45 0.22 2.53
C GLY A 101 -8.53 -0.13 1.37
N PHE A 102 -7.26 -0.37 1.63
CA PHE A 102 -6.27 -0.79 0.64
C PHE A 102 -6.77 -2.00 -0.18
N TRP A 103 -7.35 -2.99 0.46
CA TRP A 103 -7.87 -4.20 -0.19
C TRP A 103 -9.12 -3.96 -1.06
N LYS A 104 -9.77 -2.79 -0.91
CA LYS A 104 -10.88 -2.35 -1.76
C LYS A 104 -10.39 -1.56 -2.98
N VAL A 105 -9.37 -0.73 -2.79
CA VAL A 105 -8.73 0.06 -3.86
C VAL A 105 -7.98 -0.84 -4.84
N PHE A 106 -7.22 -1.80 -4.31
CA PHE A 106 -6.41 -2.74 -5.09
C PHE A 106 -7.05 -4.11 -5.15
N THR A 107 -7.12 -4.68 -6.34
CA THR A 107 -7.83 -5.94 -6.59
C THR A 107 -6.87 -7.12 -6.48
N PHE A 108 -6.58 -7.54 -5.23
CA PHE A 108 -5.74 -8.70 -4.97
C PHE A 108 -6.45 -10.02 -5.19
N ARG A 109 -5.75 -11.01 -5.74
CA ARG A 109 -6.21 -12.39 -5.88
C ARG A 109 -5.65 -13.23 -4.72
N PHE A 110 -6.53 -13.59 -3.78
CA PHE A 110 -6.18 -14.46 -2.67
C PHE A 110 -6.20 -15.91 -3.13
N LEU A 111 -5.08 -16.60 -2.94
CA LEU A 111 -4.95 -18.04 -3.18
C LEU A 111 -5.44 -18.82 -1.96
N HIS A 112 -5.12 -18.31 -0.76
CA HIS A 112 -5.54 -18.89 0.52
C HIS A 112 -5.92 -17.77 1.49
N GLY A 113 -6.87 -18.03 2.37
CA GLY A 113 -7.29 -17.09 3.41
C GLY A 113 -7.98 -15.83 2.90
N LYS A 114 -7.78 -14.73 3.60
CA LYS A 114 -8.41 -13.42 3.34
C LYS A 114 -7.55 -12.29 3.92
N PRO A 115 -7.79 -11.01 3.52
CA PRO A 115 -7.12 -9.89 4.13
C PRO A 115 -7.52 -9.71 5.61
N PHE A 116 -6.65 -9.06 6.37
CA PHE A 116 -7.01 -8.57 7.70
C PHE A 116 -8.08 -7.48 7.61
N THR A 117 -8.89 -7.38 8.65
CA THR A 117 -10.05 -6.49 8.72
C THR A 117 -9.74 -5.21 9.47
N GLN A 118 -10.67 -4.22 9.43
CA GLN A 118 -10.55 -3.02 10.26
C GLN A 118 -10.50 -3.36 11.75
N ALA A 119 -11.24 -4.38 12.21
CA ALA A 119 -11.19 -4.82 13.59
C ALA A 119 -9.80 -5.36 14.00
N ASP A 120 -9.11 -6.06 13.09
CA ASP A 120 -7.73 -6.52 13.33
C ASP A 120 -6.76 -5.35 13.42
N ILE A 121 -6.95 -4.31 12.59
CA ILE A 121 -6.16 -3.08 12.60
C ILE A 121 -6.35 -2.34 13.91
N ASP A 122 -7.59 -2.14 14.35
CA ASP A 122 -7.94 -1.40 15.57
C ASP A 122 -7.43 -2.13 16.83
N ALA A 123 -7.50 -3.48 16.82
CA ALA A 123 -6.97 -4.33 17.87
C ALA A 123 -5.44 -4.50 17.82
N LYS A 124 -4.77 -3.94 16.79
CA LYS A 124 -3.33 -4.10 16.55
C LYS A 124 -2.88 -5.56 16.48
N HIS A 125 -3.75 -6.42 15.92
CA HIS A 125 -3.38 -7.80 15.67
C HIS A 125 -2.22 -7.88 14.68
N ARG A 126 -1.22 -8.72 14.97
CA ARG A 126 -0.08 -8.94 14.07
C ARG A 126 -0.43 -9.96 12.99
N GLU A 127 -1.44 -9.62 12.19
CA GLU A 127 -1.82 -10.37 11.01
C GLU A 127 -0.93 -9.98 9.83
N VAL A 128 -0.64 -10.94 8.95
CA VAL A 128 0.15 -10.69 7.75
C VAL A 128 -0.47 -11.37 6.54
N VAL A 129 -0.45 -10.66 5.42
CA VAL A 129 -0.71 -11.24 4.10
C VAL A 129 0.63 -11.39 3.39
N LEU A 130 0.87 -12.55 2.79
CA LEU A 130 2.12 -12.88 2.08
C LEU A 130 1.86 -13.07 0.57
N PRO A 131 2.79 -12.64 -0.31
CA PRO A 131 2.81 -13.15 -1.67
C PRO A 131 3.24 -14.63 -1.67
N VAL A 132 2.80 -15.38 -2.67
CA VAL A 132 3.04 -16.84 -2.74
C VAL A 132 4.52 -17.17 -2.77
N SER A 133 5.35 -16.36 -3.41
CA SER A 133 6.81 -16.56 -3.45
C SER A 133 7.45 -16.46 -2.06
N VAL A 134 7.00 -15.48 -1.23
CA VAL A 134 7.49 -15.31 0.14
C VAL A 134 6.98 -16.43 1.04
N ALA A 135 5.70 -16.82 0.90
CA ALA A 135 5.14 -17.94 1.64
C ALA A 135 5.96 -19.22 1.42
N ARG A 136 6.26 -19.55 0.16
CA ARG A 136 7.10 -20.71 -0.20
C ARG A 136 8.54 -20.58 0.30
N LYS A 137 9.10 -19.37 0.30
CA LYS A 137 10.46 -19.12 0.80
C LYS A 137 10.55 -19.32 2.31
N LEU A 138 9.51 -18.91 3.07
CA LEU A 138 9.48 -19.02 4.53
C LEU A 138 9.08 -20.42 5.03
N PHE A 139 8.18 -21.10 4.33
CA PHE A 139 7.52 -22.30 4.85
C PHE A 139 7.61 -23.53 3.92
N ALA A 140 8.28 -23.40 2.77
CA ALA A 140 8.36 -24.42 1.72
C ALA A 140 7.00 -24.86 1.13
N THR A 141 5.93 -24.11 1.42
CA THR A 141 4.56 -24.33 0.92
C THR A 141 3.83 -23.00 0.84
N ASP A 142 2.71 -22.93 0.11
CA ASP A 142 1.82 -21.79 0.05
C ASP A 142 0.56 -21.95 0.92
N ASP A 143 0.27 -23.16 1.39
CA ASP A 143 -0.80 -23.40 2.38
C ASP A 143 -0.28 -23.13 3.80
N VAL A 144 -0.27 -21.82 4.14
CA VAL A 144 0.37 -21.31 5.37
C VAL A 144 -0.58 -20.48 6.24
N VAL A 145 -1.86 -20.39 5.89
CA VAL A 145 -2.84 -19.63 6.69
C VAL A 145 -2.91 -20.17 8.12
N GLY A 146 -2.79 -19.28 9.09
CA GLY A 146 -2.74 -19.60 10.52
C GLY A 146 -1.33 -19.92 11.04
N ARG A 147 -0.33 -20.16 10.18
CA ARG A 147 1.06 -20.32 10.62
C ARG A 147 1.63 -19.01 11.18
N ARG A 148 2.64 -19.16 12.03
CA ARG A 148 3.30 -18.04 12.70
C ARG A 148 4.79 -18.03 12.41
N PHE A 149 5.38 -16.85 12.45
CA PHE A 149 6.81 -16.62 12.31
C PHE A 149 7.23 -15.39 13.11
N ASN A 150 8.53 -15.27 13.41
CA ASN A 150 9.11 -14.13 14.08
C ASN A 150 9.74 -13.17 13.06
N MET A 151 9.48 -11.88 13.24
CA MET A 151 10.14 -10.79 12.54
C MET A 151 10.48 -9.71 13.55
N ASP A 152 11.76 -9.33 13.63
CA ASP A 152 12.26 -8.33 14.59
C ASP A 152 11.81 -8.60 16.04
N ALA A 153 11.93 -9.84 16.48
CA ALA A 153 11.51 -10.33 17.82
C ALA A 153 10.01 -10.17 18.12
N GLN A 154 9.17 -10.06 17.10
CA GLN A 154 7.71 -10.04 17.22
C GLN A 154 7.10 -11.21 16.44
N GLU A 155 6.12 -11.88 17.03
CA GLU A 155 5.38 -12.97 16.37
C GLU A 155 4.25 -12.40 15.49
N TYR A 156 4.16 -12.88 14.25
CA TYR A 156 3.13 -12.58 13.27
C TYR A 156 2.39 -13.84 12.85
N ARG A 157 1.09 -13.71 12.54
CA ARG A 157 0.25 -14.80 12.05
C ARG A 157 -0.16 -14.54 10.60
N VAL A 158 -0.01 -15.53 9.74
CA VAL A 158 -0.45 -15.45 8.33
C VAL A 158 -1.98 -15.54 8.27
N CYS A 159 -2.64 -14.52 7.74
CA CYS A 159 -4.10 -14.50 7.52
C CYS A 159 -4.48 -14.74 6.05
N GLY A 160 -3.58 -14.49 5.12
CA GLY A 160 -3.82 -14.70 3.69
C GLY A 160 -2.57 -14.85 2.86
N VAL A 161 -2.72 -15.51 1.72
CA VAL A 161 -1.68 -15.65 0.68
C VAL A 161 -2.27 -15.17 -0.64
N VAL A 162 -1.54 -14.29 -1.32
CA VAL A 162 -1.94 -13.69 -2.60
C VAL A 162 -0.97 -14.07 -3.73
N GLU A 163 -1.40 -13.89 -4.98
CA GLU A 163 -0.48 -13.98 -6.12
C GLU A 163 0.63 -12.95 -6.01
N ASP A 164 1.79 -13.26 -6.60
CA ASP A 164 2.93 -12.35 -6.62
C ASP A 164 2.60 -11.04 -7.35
N VAL A 165 3.09 -9.95 -6.80
CA VAL A 165 2.88 -8.60 -7.30
C VAL A 165 4.12 -8.11 -8.03
N SER A 166 3.93 -7.54 -9.20
CA SER A 166 5.02 -7.01 -10.01
C SER A 166 5.60 -5.72 -9.44
N ALA A 167 6.92 -5.53 -9.55
CA ALA A 167 7.57 -4.24 -9.28
C ALA A 167 7.08 -3.10 -10.20
N ALA A 168 6.34 -3.40 -11.27
CA ALA A 168 5.68 -2.42 -12.12
C ALA A 168 4.43 -1.78 -11.48
N THR A 169 4.05 -2.21 -10.27
CA THR A 169 2.92 -1.71 -9.48
C THR A 169 3.42 -1.12 -8.14
N PRO A 170 4.10 0.03 -8.17
CA PRO A 170 4.82 0.58 -7.01
C PRO A 170 3.90 1.00 -5.86
N SER A 171 2.61 1.22 -6.12
CA SER A 171 1.64 1.60 -5.09
C SER A 171 1.18 0.42 -4.23
N SER A 172 1.32 -0.79 -4.73
CA SER A 172 0.76 -2.00 -4.12
C SER A 172 1.79 -3.09 -3.81
N VAL A 173 3.01 -3.00 -4.39
CA VAL A 173 4.07 -4.01 -4.20
C VAL A 173 4.64 -3.98 -2.78
N GLY A 174 4.88 -5.16 -2.23
CA GLY A 174 5.55 -5.37 -0.95
C GLY A 174 5.93 -6.84 -0.79
N ASP A 175 6.95 -7.12 0.02
CA ASP A 175 7.31 -8.50 0.38
C ASP A 175 6.30 -9.12 1.35
N MET A 176 5.52 -8.29 2.02
CA MET A 176 4.36 -8.64 2.85
C MET A 176 3.53 -7.42 3.16
N TRP A 177 2.27 -7.62 3.55
CA TRP A 177 1.36 -6.54 3.95
C TRP A 177 0.96 -6.71 5.41
N LEU A 178 1.08 -5.63 6.18
CA LEU A 178 0.83 -5.56 7.62
C LEU A 178 -0.21 -4.48 7.94
N PRO A 179 -0.98 -4.62 9.04
CA PRO A 179 -1.84 -3.56 9.55
C PRO A 179 -1.09 -2.25 9.77
N ILE A 180 -1.64 -1.15 9.28
CA ILE A 180 -1.01 0.18 9.29
C ILE A 180 -0.71 0.67 10.72
N THR A 181 -1.50 0.25 11.70
CA THR A 181 -1.32 0.58 13.11
C THR A 181 -0.09 -0.07 13.76
N LEU A 182 0.54 -1.04 13.10
CA LEU A 182 1.81 -1.62 13.55
C LEU A 182 3.03 -0.80 13.12
N ASN A 183 2.85 0.19 12.24
CA ASN A 183 3.91 1.11 11.85
C ASN A 183 4.07 2.20 12.92
N SER A 184 5.23 2.22 13.59
CA SER A 184 5.53 3.18 14.66
C SER A 184 5.54 4.64 14.19
N TRP A 185 5.86 4.90 12.93
CA TRP A 185 5.84 6.25 12.36
C TRP A 185 4.41 6.78 12.20
N VAL A 186 3.48 5.92 11.84
CA VAL A 186 2.04 6.26 11.72
C VAL A 186 1.43 6.47 13.11
N THR A 187 1.77 5.61 14.07
CA THR A 187 1.20 5.67 15.42
C THR A 187 1.80 6.76 16.31
N SER A 188 3.01 7.23 16.01
CA SER A 188 3.62 8.36 16.73
C SER A 188 3.03 9.73 16.31
N ASP A 189 2.27 9.76 15.23
CA ASP A 189 1.67 10.98 14.66
C ASP A 189 0.33 11.33 15.35
N THR A 190 0.30 11.21 16.68
CA THR A 190 -0.92 11.40 17.51
C THR A 190 -1.27 12.86 17.78
N THR A 191 -0.68 13.82 17.07
CA THR A 191 -0.77 15.24 17.46
C THR A 191 -1.86 16.03 16.73
N GLY A 192 -2.74 15.39 15.96
CA GLY A 192 -3.77 16.10 15.17
C GLY A 192 -3.19 17.03 14.11
N LYS A 193 -1.94 16.85 13.75
CA LYS A 193 -1.28 17.55 12.66
C LYS A 193 -1.56 16.78 11.38
N LEU A 194 -1.96 17.49 10.33
CA LEU A 194 -2.14 16.96 8.98
C LEU A 194 -0.79 16.62 8.30
N VAL A 195 0.17 16.07 9.06
CA VAL A 195 1.53 15.78 8.61
C VAL A 195 1.88 14.37 9.05
N GLY A 196 2.23 13.53 8.11
CA GLY A 196 2.54 12.12 8.39
C GLY A 196 3.44 11.48 7.35
N SER A 197 3.42 10.16 7.29
CA SER A 197 4.25 9.33 6.40
C SER A 197 3.40 8.38 5.54
N VAL A 198 2.16 8.75 5.24
CA VAL A 198 1.16 7.90 4.60
C VAL A 198 0.95 8.31 3.15
N GLY A 199 0.77 7.34 2.27
CA GLY A 199 0.21 7.52 0.93
C GLY A 199 -1.27 7.14 0.94
N ILE A 200 -2.14 8.02 0.43
CA ILE A 200 -3.57 7.76 0.32
C ILE A 200 -3.91 7.46 -1.14
N TYR A 201 -4.66 6.40 -1.35
CA TYR A 201 -5.14 5.95 -2.64
C TYR A 201 -6.65 5.95 -2.63
N MET A 202 -7.24 6.54 -3.66
CA MET A 202 -8.69 6.67 -3.82
C MET A 202 -9.09 6.17 -5.20
N THR A 203 -10.24 5.52 -5.30
CA THR A 203 -10.85 5.18 -6.59
C THR A 203 -12.18 5.89 -6.73
N ALA A 204 -12.41 6.45 -7.90
CA ALA A 204 -13.69 6.95 -8.32
C ALA A 204 -14.51 5.83 -9.00
N PRO A 205 -15.85 5.91 -9.09
CA PRO A 205 -16.67 4.96 -9.83
C PRO A 205 -16.27 4.84 -11.30
N ASP A 206 -15.92 5.94 -11.94
CA ASP A 206 -15.46 5.99 -13.33
C ASP A 206 -14.40 7.08 -13.56
N ALA A 207 -14.04 7.30 -14.84
CA ALA A 207 -13.02 8.28 -15.20
C ALA A 207 -13.52 9.73 -15.17
N GLU A 208 -14.82 9.99 -15.30
CA GLU A 208 -15.43 11.32 -15.22
C GLU A 208 -15.50 11.76 -13.75
N ASP A 209 -15.95 10.88 -12.88
CA ASP A 209 -15.97 11.09 -11.42
C ASP A 209 -14.57 11.29 -10.84
N LYS A 210 -13.53 10.72 -11.45
CA LYS A 210 -12.14 10.96 -11.05
C LYS A 210 -11.75 12.44 -11.15
N GLU A 211 -12.13 13.14 -12.19
CA GLU A 211 -11.79 14.56 -12.32
C GLU A 211 -12.58 15.41 -11.31
N ALA A 212 -13.83 15.05 -11.00
CA ALA A 212 -14.61 15.68 -9.94
C ALA A 212 -13.96 15.43 -8.57
N LEU A 213 -13.62 14.19 -8.25
CA LEU A 213 -12.93 13.81 -7.01
C LEU A 213 -11.59 14.55 -6.84
N LYS A 214 -10.86 14.76 -7.93
CA LYS A 214 -9.58 15.49 -7.91
C LYS A 214 -9.75 16.98 -7.56
N GLU A 215 -10.85 17.62 -7.98
CA GLU A 215 -11.14 18.99 -7.60
C GLU A 215 -11.59 19.09 -6.12
N GLU A 216 -12.26 18.06 -5.59
CA GLU A 216 -12.69 18.01 -4.17
C GLU A 216 -11.51 17.83 -3.20
N VAL A 217 -10.42 17.23 -3.65
CA VAL A 217 -9.20 16.97 -2.84
C VAL A 217 -8.18 18.12 -2.95
N ARG A 218 -8.41 19.13 -3.79
CA ARG A 218 -7.54 20.29 -3.96
C ARG A 218 -7.68 21.33 -2.87
#